data_054be08b754c660f4baeb9665e21b195
#
_entry.id   054be08b754c660f4baeb9665e21b195
#
_cell.length_a   1.000
_cell.length_b   1.000
_cell.length_c   1.000
_cell.angle_alpha   90.00
_cell.angle_beta   90.00
_cell.angle_gamma   90.00
#
_symmetry.space_group_name_H-M   'P 1'
#
loop_
_entity.id
_entity.type
_entity.pdbx_description
1 polymer ?
#
loop_
_entity_poly.entity_id
_entity_poly.type
_entity_poly.pdbx_seq_one_letter_code
_entity_poly.pdbx_strand_id
1 'polypeptide(L)'
;KEAALKWVQELAKGRNKNGKIRFVPPQLAHVKRTGPDYRNGVEITGQHYLDTFGFRGGEFGNWMNQNDRQTSLNMGFEALKDLASALKISDKDIAYQGTLAIAFGARGSGNAAAHYEPLRTVINLTKMHGAGSLAHEWWHGLDDYLGTKMGAKGMLSEQPRLYAPFQKLIDT
;
A
#
# COMPACT_ATOMS: atom_id res chain seq x y z
N LYS A 1 2.89 -26.39 -26.09
CA LYS A 1 3.32 -25.30 -27.01
C LYS A 1 2.39 -24.09 -26.91
N GLU A 2 1.04 -24.26 -26.87
CA GLU A 2 0.07 -23.14 -26.79
C GLU A 2 0.19 -22.33 -25.50
N ALA A 3 0.34 -22.99 -24.35
CA ALA A 3 0.49 -22.32 -23.06
C ALA A 3 1.75 -21.43 -23.00
N ALA A 4 2.85 -21.89 -23.60
CA ALA A 4 4.08 -21.11 -23.68
C ALA A 4 3.94 -19.88 -24.59
N LEU A 5 3.23 -20.03 -25.72
CA LEU A 5 2.96 -18.92 -26.64
C LEU A 5 2.06 -17.85 -25.99
N LYS A 6 1.03 -18.28 -25.26
CA LYS A 6 0.14 -17.40 -24.52
C LYS A 6 0.90 -16.63 -23.42
N TRP A 7 1.79 -17.31 -22.73
CA TRP A 7 2.67 -16.70 -21.73
C TRP A 7 3.63 -15.66 -22.31
N VAL A 8 4.25 -15.95 -23.46
CA VAL A 8 5.11 -15.01 -24.18
C VAL A 8 4.34 -13.81 -24.70
N GLN A 9 3.11 -13.99 -25.15
CA GLN A 9 2.21 -12.89 -25.59
C GLN A 9 1.80 -11.98 -24.42
N GLU A 10 1.52 -12.53 -23.26
CA GLU A 10 1.25 -11.75 -22.04
C GLU A 10 2.47 -10.98 -21.57
N LEU A 11 3.66 -11.57 -21.61
CA LEU A 11 4.93 -10.88 -21.33
C LEU A 11 5.19 -9.73 -22.32
N ALA A 12 4.81 -9.90 -23.59
CA ALA A 12 4.99 -8.85 -24.61
C ALA A 12 4.09 -7.63 -24.38
N LYS A 13 2.92 -7.80 -23.75
CA LYS A 13 2.00 -6.69 -23.39
C LYS A 13 2.56 -5.82 -22.27
N GLY A 14 3.48 -6.32 -21.45
CA GLY A 14 4.10 -5.61 -20.32
C GLY A 14 5.36 -4.81 -20.65
N ARG A 15 5.65 -4.52 -21.92
CA ARG A 15 6.83 -3.74 -22.31
C ARG A 15 6.65 -2.26 -21.96
N ASN A 16 7.64 -1.70 -21.25
CA ASN A 16 7.71 -0.26 -21.04
C ASN A 16 8.13 0.46 -22.35
N LYS A 17 8.06 1.80 -22.36
CA LYS A 17 8.45 2.65 -23.50
C LYS A 17 9.89 2.38 -24.02
N ASN A 18 10.74 1.71 -23.24
CA ASN A 18 12.13 1.37 -23.57
C ASN A 18 12.30 -0.11 -24.00
N GLY A 19 11.23 -0.82 -24.31
CA GLY A 19 11.26 -2.21 -24.77
C GLY A 19 11.69 -3.25 -23.73
N LYS A 20 11.95 -2.85 -22.47
CA LYS A 20 12.28 -3.79 -21.38
C LYS A 20 11.03 -4.45 -20.84
N ILE A 21 11.03 -5.77 -20.79
CA ILE A 21 9.96 -6.54 -20.14
C ILE A 21 10.05 -6.26 -18.65
N ARG A 22 9.00 -5.65 -18.08
CA ARG A 22 8.85 -5.56 -16.63
C ARG A 22 8.39 -6.93 -16.13
N PHE A 23 9.28 -7.65 -15.47
CA PHE A 23 8.89 -8.87 -14.77
C PHE A 23 7.92 -8.48 -13.64
N VAL A 24 6.67 -8.88 -13.79
CA VAL A 24 5.69 -8.81 -12.70
C VAL A 24 5.53 -10.26 -12.21
N PRO A 25 5.92 -10.57 -10.98
CA PRO A 25 5.70 -11.89 -10.41
C PRO A 25 4.21 -12.27 -10.54
N PRO A 26 3.88 -13.54 -10.88
CA PRO A 26 2.49 -13.97 -11.09
C PRO A 26 1.56 -13.63 -9.92
N GLN A 27 2.08 -13.66 -8.68
CA GLN A 27 1.36 -13.30 -7.47
C GLN A 27 1.02 -11.80 -7.35
N LEU A 28 1.68 -10.94 -8.14
CA LEU A 28 1.43 -9.50 -8.20
C LEU A 28 0.68 -9.09 -9.48
N ALA A 29 0.43 -10.03 -10.41
CA ALA A 29 -0.33 -9.78 -11.61
C ALA A 29 -1.82 -9.77 -11.26
N HIS A 30 -2.48 -8.61 -11.41
CA HIS A 30 -3.94 -8.37 -11.41
C HIS A 30 -4.80 -9.46 -10.74
N VAL A 31 -4.60 -9.67 -9.44
CA VAL A 31 -5.49 -10.54 -8.66
C VAL A 31 -6.79 -9.76 -8.44
N LYS A 32 -7.88 -10.28 -9.02
CA LYS A 32 -9.21 -9.76 -8.70
C LYS A 32 -9.47 -10.00 -7.21
N ARG A 33 -9.79 -8.94 -6.48
CA ARG A 33 -10.18 -9.04 -5.08
C ARG A 33 -11.40 -9.95 -4.94
N THR A 34 -11.36 -10.89 -4.00
CA THR A 34 -12.43 -11.85 -3.68
C THR A 34 -12.95 -11.71 -2.25
N GLY A 35 -12.47 -10.71 -1.51
CA GLY A 35 -12.90 -10.41 -0.15
C GLY A 35 -14.33 -9.88 -0.06
N PRO A 36 -14.84 -9.68 1.17
CA PRO A 36 -16.16 -9.09 1.41
C PRO A 36 -16.27 -7.69 0.81
N ASP A 37 -17.46 -7.29 0.38
CA ASP A 37 -17.74 -5.90 0.03
C ASP A 37 -17.92 -5.07 1.31
N TYR A 38 -16.87 -4.40 1.76
CA TYR A 38 -16.93 -3.55 2.96
C TYR A 38 -17.61 -2.21 2.71
N ARG A 39 -17.80 -1.82 1.46
CA ARG A 39 -18.39 -0.54 1.08
C ARG A 39 -19.91 -0.61 0.98
N ASN A 40 -20.47 -1.81 0.79
CA ASN A 40 -21.89 -2.01 0.53
C ASN A 40 -22.42 -1.11 -0.61
N GLY A 41 -21.64 -0.97 -1.68
CA GLY A 41 -21.99 -0.12 -2.82
C GLY A 41 -21.77 1.39 -2.61
N VAL A 42 -21.26 1.83 -1.45
CA VAL A 42 -21.00 3.25 -1.18
C VAL A 42 -19.71 3.71 -1.85
N GLU A 43 -19.75 4.90 -2.43
CA GLU A 43 -18.56 5.59 -2.96
C GLU A 43 -17.75 6.18 -1.79
N ILE A 44 -16.49 5.74 -1.67
CA ILE A 44 -15.62 6.13 -0.56
C ILE A 44 -15.08 7.55 -0.76
N THR A 45 -15.15 8.34 0.28
CA THR A 45 -14.56 9.69 0.36
C THR A 45 -13.38 9.71 1.32
N GLY A 46 -12.63 10.81 1.34
CA GLY A 46 -11.57 11.02 2.34
C GLY A 46 -12.09 10.93 3.77
N GLN A 47 -13.32 11.39 4.03
CA GLN A 47 -13.92 11.33 5.35
C GLN A 47 -14.10 9.89 5.83
N HIS A 48 -14.49 8.96 4.95
CA HIS A 48 -14.59 7.54 5.31
C HIS A 48 -13.26 6.96 5.81
N TYR A 49 -12.12 7.40 5.26
CA TYR A 49 -10.81 6.99 5.75
C TYR A 49 -10.53 7.50 7.17
N LEU A 50 -10.87 8.75 7.45
CA LEU A 50 -10.70 9.34 8.79
C LEU A 50 -11.60 8.66 9.82
N ASP A 51 -12.86 8.47 9.47
CA ASP A 51 -13.86 7.90 10.38
C ASP A 51 -13.60 6.42 10.66
N THR A 52 -13.24 5.65 9.65
CA THR A 52 -13.02 4.21 9.77
C THR A 52 -11.68 3.88 10.40
N PHE A 53 -10.60 4.39 9.83
CA PHE A 53 -9.25 4.01 10.24
C PHE A 53 -8.62 4.97 11.24
N GLY A 54 -9.14 6.17 11.39
CA GLY A 54 -8.58 7.18 12.30
C GLY A 54 -7.26 7.78 11.82
N PHE A 55 -7.06 7.89 10.50
CA PHE A 55 -5.90 8.60 9.97
C PHE A 55 -5.84 10.02 10.51
N ARG A 56 -4.61 10.51 10.80
CA ARG A 56 -4.37 11.87 11.25
C ARG A 56 -4.86 12.93 10.26
N GLY A 57 -4.86 12.61 8.99
CA GLY A 57 -5.33 13.45 7.90
C GLY A 57 -5.24 12.73 6.57
N GLY A 58 -5.90 13.30 5.57
CA GLY A 58 -5.87 12.82 4.19
C GLY A 58 -5.63 13.96 3.22
N GLU A 59 -4.70 13.78 2.29
CA GLU A 59 -4.47 14.69 1.17
C GLU A 59 -4.96 14.04 -0.11
N PHE A 60 -5.80 14.75 -0.86
CA PHE A 60 -6.35 14.27 -2.12
C PHE A 60 -5.94 15.23 -3.23
N GLY A 61 -4.97 14.82 -4.02
CA GLY A 61 -4.43 15.63 -5.12
C GLY A 61 -5.42 15.83 -6.26
N ASN A 62 -5.09 16.76 -7.14
CA ASN A 62 -5.85 16.99 -8.36
C ASN A 62 -5.54 15.87 -9.38
N TRP A 63 -6.46 14.97 -9.55
CA TRP A 63 -6.40 13.94 -10.57
C TRP A 63 -7.02 14.46 -11.86
N MET A 64 -6.37 14.18 -12.99
CA MET A 64 -6.91 14.54 -14.29
C MET A 64 -8.21 13.79 -14.61
N ASN A 65 -8.40 12.60 -14.01
CA ASN A 65 -9.58 11.77 -14.19
C ASN A 65 -10.23 11.48 -12.83
N GLN A 66 -11.46 11.95 -12.65
CA GLN A 66 -12.22 11.77 -11.40
C GLN A 66 -12.65 10.31 -11.17
N ASN A 67 -12.89 9.55 -12.26
CA ASN A 67 -13.23 8.13 -12.14
C ASN A 67 -12.04 7.32 -11.60
N ASP A 68 -10.82 7.63 -12.07
CA ASP A 68 -9.60 6.97 -11.58
C ASP A 68 -9.37 7.28 -10.10
N ARG A 69 -9.64 8.54 -9.71
CA ARG A 69 -9.58 8.95 -8.30
C ARG A 69 -10.56 8.16 -7.45
N GLN A 70 -11.83 8.10 -7.86
CA GLN A 70 -12.86 7.40 -7.11
C GLN A 70 -12.56 5.90 -7.00
N THR A 71 -12.14 5.29 -8.10
CA THR A 71 -11.73 3.88 -8.11
C THR A 71 -10.57 3.63 -7.14
N SER A 72 -9.58 4.53 -7.10
CA SER A 72 -8.44 4.42 -6.17
C SER A 72 -8.87 4.53 -4.72
N LEU A 73 -9.79 5.45 -4.40
CA LEU A 73 -10.34 5.57 -3.05
C LEU A 73 -11.08 4.30 -2.63
N ASN A 74 -11.94 3.78 -3.49
CA ASN A 74 -12.70 2.57 -3.22
C ASN A 74 -11.79 1.36 -2.99
N MET A 75 -10.83 1.13 -3.90
CA MET A 75 -9.89 0.00 -3.81
C MET A 75 -8.97 0.12 -2.61
N GLY A 76 -8.44 1.31 -2.33
CA GLY A 76 -7.57 1.54 -1.17
C GLY A 76 -8.27 1.29 0.15
N PHE A 77 -9.53 1.72 0.27
CA PHE A 77 -10.35 1.47 1.46
C PHE A 77 -10.53 -0.03 1.70
N GLU A 78 -10.93 -0.77 0.68
CA GLU A 78 -11.12 -2.22 0.79
C GLU A 78 -9.80 -2.96 1.06
N ALA A 79 -8.69 -2.51 0.47
CA ALA A 79 -7.38 -3.10 0.74
C ALA A 79 -6.94 -2.93 2.20
N LEU A 80 -7.22 -1.78 2.82
CA LEU A 80 -6.94 -1.56 4.25
C LEU A 80 -7.85 -2.38 5.15
N LYS A 81 -9.11 -2.56 4.78
CA LYS A 81 -10.03 -3.46 5.49
C LYS A 81 -9.58 -4.91 5.42
N ASP A 82 -9.14 -5.36 4.24
CA ASP A 82 -8.57 -6.69 4.07
C ASP A 82 -7.30 -6.86 4.90
N LEU A 83 -6.42 -5.84 4.94
CA LEU A 83 -5.20 -5.85 5.74
C LEU A 83 -5.52 -5.96 7.23
N ALA A 84 -6.44 -5.14 7.75
CA ALA A 84 -6.88 -5.21 9.14
C ALA A 84 -7.44 -6.60 9.49
N SER A 85 -8.28 -7.15 8.62
CA SER A 85 -8.86 -8.50 8.77
C SER A 85 -7.78 -9.58 8.76
N ALA A 86 -6.83 -9.53 7.83
CA ALA A 86 -5.75 -10.51 7.71
C ALA A 86 -4.82 -10.49 8.94
N LEU A 87 -4.53 -9.31 9.47
CA LEU A 87 -3.71 -9.13 10.66
C LEU A 87 -4.48 -9.34 11.97
N LYS A 88 -5.82 -9.46 11.91
CA LYS A 88 -6.70 -9.56 13.07
C LYS A 88 -6.56 -8.38 14.04
N ILE A 89 -6.38 -7.19 13.48
CA ILE A 89 -6.31 -5.93 14.22
C ILE A 89 -7.58 -5.10 13.99
N SER A 90 -7.82 -4.10 14.82
CA SER A 90 -8.93 -3.18 14.59
C SER A 90 -8.66 -2.26 13.40
N ASP A 91 -9.73 -1.74 12.77
CA ASP A 91 -9.59 -0.75 11.70
C ASP A 91 -8.78 0.47 12.17
N LYS A 92 -8.92 0.87 13.43
CA LYS A 92 -8.22 2.02 14.02
C LYS A 92 -6.71 1.78 14.19
N ASP A 93 -6.27 0.54 14.31
CA ASP A 93 -4.84 0.21 14.41
C ASP A 93 -4.11 0.42 13.08
N ILE A 94 -4.83 0.43 11.96
CA ILE A 94 -4.28 0.73 10.63
C ILE A 94 -3.58 2.11 10.61
N ALA A 95 -4.08 3.07 11.35
CA ALA A 95 -3.50 4.41 11.40
C ALA A 95 -2.48 4.60 12.54
N TYR A 96 -1.96 3.52 13.15
CA TYR A 96 -1.00 3.57 14.26
C TYR A 96 -1.47 4.51 15.36
N GLN A 97 -2.69 4.30 15.82
CA GLN A 97 -3.34 5.13 16.84
C GLN A 97 -3.43 6.62 16.44
N GLY A 98 -3.69 6.89 15.18
CA GLY A 98 -3.89 8.25 14.66
C GLY A 98 -2.61 9.00 14.31
N THR A 99 -1.46 8.34 14.23
CA THR A 99 -0.21 8.99 13.82
C THR A 99 0.01 8.98 12.31
N LEU A 100 -0.52 7.98 11.60
CA LEU A 100 -0.37 7.85 10.16
C LEU A 100 -1.31 8.80 9.41
N ALA A 101 -0.82 9.40 8.35
CA ALA A 101 -1.60 10.11 7.34
C ALA A 101 -1.58 9.34 6.01
N ILE A 102 -2.54 9.64 5.14
CA ILE A 102 -2.65 9.03 3.81
C ILE A 102 -2.81 10.11 2.74
N ALA A 103 -2.18 9.92 1.59
CA ALA A 103 -2.30 10.83 0.46
C ALA A 103 -2.57 10.07 -0.84
N PHE A 104 -3.49 10.57 -1.64
CA PHE A 104 -3.86 10.01 -2.94
C PHE A 104 -3.52 11.01 -4.04
N GLY A 105 -2.49 10.72 -4.83
CA GLY A 105 -2.09 11.55 -5.97
C GLY A 105 -1.66 12.98 -5.63
N ALA A 106 -1.48 13.29 -4.35
CA ALA A 106 -1.13 14.64 -3.89
C ALA A 106 0.37 14.91 -3.93
N ARG A 107 1.20 13.88 -3.93
CA ARG A 107 2.65 13.99 -3.75
C ARG A 107 3.39 13.06 -4.72
N GLY A 108 4.53 13.54 -5.18
CA GLY A 108 5.51 12.76 -5.94
C GLY A 108 5.39 12.89 -7.46
N SER A 109 6.53 13.18 -8.08
CA SER A 109 6.74 13.21 -9.54
C SER A 109 7.43 11.95 -10.06
N GLY A 110 7.59 10.91 -9.22
CA GLY A 110 8.35 9.71 -9.52
C GLY A 110 7.55 8.60 -10.21
N ASN A 111 8.26 7.54 -10.61
CA ASN A 111 7.67 6.33 -11.18
C ASN A 111 7.15 5.33 -10.13
N ALA A 112 7.25 5.64 -8.84
CA ALA A 112 6.75 4.79 -7.78
C ALA A 112 5.22 4.77 -7.78
N ALA A 113 4.63 3.58 -7.60
CA ALA A 113 3.18 3.41 -7.49
C ALA A 113 2.65 3.91 -6.15
N ALA A 114 3.46 3.77 -5.10
CA ALA A 114 3.25 4.25 -3.75
C ALA A 114 4.61 4.50 -3.10
N HIS A 115 4.64 5.24 -1.99
CA HIS A 115 5.81 5.36 -1.12
C HIS A 115 5.41 5.85 0.27
N TYR A 116 6.16 5.42 1.28
CA TYR A 116 6.06 5.93 2.64
C TYR A 116 7.06 7.08 2.85
N GLU A 117 6.63 8.16 3.51
CA GLU A 117 7.49 9.29 3.91
C GLU A 117 7.70 9.27 5.44
N PRO A 118 8.85 8.81 5.96
CA PRO A 118 9.08 8.70 7.41
C PRO A 118 8.98 10.04 8.14
N LEU A 119 9.59 11.10 7.62
CA LEU A 119 9.58 12.43 8.27
C LEU A 119 8.18 13.00 8.48
N ARG A 120 7.21 12.55 7.73
CA ARG A 120 5.82 13.03 7.78
C ARG A 120 4.84 11.96 8.23
N THR A 121 5.30 10.73 8.37
CA THR A 121 4.45 9.57 8.67
C THR A 121 3.24 9.52 7.75
N VAL A 122 3.49 9.52 6.44
CA VAL A 122 2.44 9.53 5.42
C VAL A 122 2.69 8.48 4.36
N ILE A 123 1.65 7.75 4.00
CA ILE A 123 1.64 6.86 2.83
C ILE A 123 1.08 7.64 1.64
N ASN A 124 1.83 7.69 0.56
CA ASN A 124 1.42 8.29 -0.70
C ASN A 124 1.10 7.22 -1.73
N LEU A 125 -0.09 7.25 -2.27
CA LEU A 125 -0.49 6.48 -3.44
C LEU A 125 -0.40 7.39 -4.67
N THR A 126 0.59 7.14 -5.53
CA THR A 126 0.85 7.99 -6.70
C THR A 126 0.11 7.54 -7.96
N LYS A 127 -0.19 6.25 -8.08
CA LYS A 127 -0.88 5.64 -9.23
C LYS A 127 -1.65 4.39 -8.80
N MET A 128 -2.70 4.07 -9.58
CA MET A 128 -3.52 2.86 -9.41
C MET A 128 -2.78 1.58 -9.83
N HIS A 129 -1.71 1.19 -9.18
CA HIS A 129 -1.02 -0.04 -9.52
C HIS A 129 -0.84 -0.95 -8.31
N GLY A 130 -1.75 -1.91 -8.21
CA GLY A 130 -1.59 -3.10 -7.40
C GLY A 130 -2.04 -2.96 -5.94
N ALA A 131 -2.91 -3.86 -5.52
CA ALA A 131 -3.36 -3.99 -4.14
C ALA A 131 -2.18 -4.22 -3.15
N GLY A 132 -1.03 -4.73 -3.63
CA GLY A 132 0.16 -4.97 -2.82
C GLY A 132 0.94 -3.70 -2.45
N SER A 133 0.86 -2.63 -3.25
CA SER A 133 1.65 -1.42 -2.99
C SER A 133 1.24 -0.74 -1.69
N LEU A 134 -0.05 -0.65 -1.38
CA LEU A 134 -0.52 0.00 -0.16
C LEU A 134 -0.08 -0.78 1.10
N ALA A 135 -0.23 -2.09 1.10
CA ALA A 135 0.22 -2.93 2.20
C ALA A 135 1.74 -2.87 2.39
N HIS A 136 2.51 -2.85 1.30
CA HIS A 136 3.96 -2.71 1.36
C HIS A 136 4.38 -1.40 2.05
N GLU A 137 3.81 -0.28 1.65
CA GLU A 137 4.11 1.02 2.26
C GLU A 137 3.60 1.11 3.71
N TRP A 138 2.49 0.44 4.01
CA TRP A 138 1.99 0.33 5.37
C TRP A 138 2.98 -0.41 6.28
N TRP A 139 3.62 -1.48 5.79
CA TRP A 139 4.66 -2.19 6.55
C TRP A 139 5.89 -1.32 6.82
N HIS A 140 6.33 -0.50 5.87
CA HIS A 140 7.38 0.49 6.12
C HIS A 140 6.98 1.48 7.21
N GLY A 141 5.73 1.96 7.17
CA GLY A 141 5.20 2.85 8.20
C GLY A 141 5.12 2.20 9.59
N LEU A 142 4.72 0.93 9.65
CA LEU A 142 4.68 0.18 10.91
C LEU A 142 6.08 -0.02 11.50
N ASP A 143 7.04 -0.34 10.65
CA ASP A 143 8.44 -0.54 11.05
C ASP A 143 9.05 0.73 11.65
N ASP A 144 8.83 1.88 11.00
CA ASP A 144 9.25 3.19 11.50
C ASP A 144 8.52 3.58 12.80
N TYR A 145 7.20 3.35 12.87
CA TYR A 145 6.40 3.59 14.07
C TYR A 145 6.88 2.77 15.27
N LEU A 146 7.12 1.48 15.06
CA LEU A 146 7.64 0.60 16.12
C LEU A 146 9.06 0.99 16.51
N GLY A 147 9.93 1.31 15.55
CA GLY A 147 11.27 1.83 15.79
C GLY A 147 11.23 3.05 16.70
N THR A 148 10.41 4.03 16.37
CA THR A 148 10.23 5.25 17.18
C THR A 148 9.73 4.92 18.61
N LYS A 149 8.75 4.02 18.75
CA LYS A 149 8.23 3.59 20.06
C LYS A 149 9.26 2.87 20.92
N MET A 150 10.20 2.17 20.30
CA MET A 150 11.28 1.46 20.97
C MET A 150 12.57 2.29 21.13
N GLY A 151 12.54 3.56 20.76
CA GLY A 151 13.69 4.46 20.88
C GLY A 151 14.77 4.25 19.81
N ALA A 152 14.44 3.59 18.70
CA ALA A 152 15.33 3.43 17.58
C ALA A 152 15.46 4.75 16.79
N LYS A 153 16.58 4.90 16.09
CA LYS A 153 16.75 5.96 15.07
C LYS A 153 16.43 5.39 13.70
N GLY A 154 15.18 5.49 13.28
CA GLY A 154 14.68 4.94 12.02
C GLY A 154 13.92 3.63 12.21
N MET A 155 13.85 2.83 11.16
CA MET A 155 13.08 1.57 11.14
C MET A 155 13.64 0.54 12.13
N LEU A 156 12.75 -0.16 12.80
CA LEU A 156 13.13 -1.18 13.79
C LEU A 156 13.88 -2.34 13.13
N SER A 157 13.51 -2.72 11.91
CA SER A 157 14.18 -3.79 11.15
C SER A 157 15.63 -3.49 10.80
N GLU A 158 16.01 -2.22 10.73
CA GLU A 158 17.40 -1.78 10.53
C GLU A 158 18.23 -1.87 11.81
N GLN A 159 17.61 -2.17 12.95
CA GLN A 159 18.25 -2.23 14.25
C GLN A 159 17.93 -3.55 14.96
N PRO A 160 18.33 -4.68 14.38
CA PRO A 160 17.95 -6.01 14.88
C PRO A 160 18.38 -6.27 16.33
N ARG A 161 19.43 -5.60 16.81
CA ARG A 161 19.87 -5.70 18.21
C ARG A 161 18.86 -5.16 19.21
N LEU A 162 17.97 -4.25 18.80
CA LEU A 162 16.90 -3.74 19.65
C LEU A 162 15.69 -4.67 19.71
N TYR A 163 15.56 -5.54 18.72
CA TYR A 163 14.44 -6.47 18.64
C TYR A 163 14.88 -7.88 18.22
N ALA A 164 15.21 -8.69 19.22
CA ALA A 164 15.73 -10.05 19.04
C ALA A 164 14.93 -10.95 18.06
N PRO A 165 13.58 -10.89 17.96
CA PRO A 165 12.84 -11.64 16.96
C PRO A 165 13.24 -11.31 15.52
N PHE A 166 13.58 -10.06 15.18
CA PHE A 166 14.08 -9.72 13.85
C PHE A 166 15.46 -10.31 13.57
N GLN A 167 16.36 -10.28 14.56
CA GLN A 167 17.66 -10.92 14.38
C GLN A 167 17.51 -12.41 14.13
N LYS A 168 16.64 -13.08 14.87
CA LYS A 168 16.38 -14.51 14.67
C LYS A 168 15.82 -14.81 13.28
N LEU A 169 14.98 -13.92 12.72
CA LEU A 169 14.43 -14.06 11.36
C LEU A 169 15.51 -13.88 10.29
N ILE A 170 16.46 -12.96 10.51
CA ILE A 170 17.58 -12.71 9.58
C ILE A 170 18.56 -13.89 9.56
N ASP A 171 18.76 -14.54 10.70
CA ASP A 171 19.70 -15.63 10.88
C ASP A 171 19.16 -16.99 10.34
N THR A 172 17.91 -17.04 9.84
CA THR A 172 17.27 -18.24 9.28
C THR A 172 17.43 -18.31 7.77
#